data_eed0e7ca9d8cdf8fe02b8c6459f9fdff
#
_entry.id   eed0e7ca9d8cdf8fe02b8c6459f9fdff
#
_cell.length_a   1.000
_cell.length_b   1.000
_cell.length_c   1.000
_cell.angle_alpha   90.00
_cell.angle_beta   90.00
_cell.angle_gamma   90.00
#
_symmetry.space_group_name_H-M   'P 1'
#
loop_
_entity.id
_entity.type
_entity.pdbx_description
1 polymer ?
#
loop_
_entity_poly.entity_id
_entity_poly.type
_entity_poly.pdbx_seq_one_letter_code
_entity_poly.pdbx_strand_id
1 'polypeptide(L)'
;FVEQLADKYGITLKNDPKFHGISGRGNIEGHDVRLLLPMTYMNRSGQSVVPFSKFYQIAPEAILIAHDELDMNPGVIRLKTGGGHGGHNGLRDIVPHIGPNFHRLRIGIGHPGSKERVSGHVLGKAPSSEQSLMDGAIDHALSKVKLLVQGQVPQAMNQINAYKPA
;
A
#
# COMPACT_ATOMS: atom_id res chain seq x y z
N PHE A 1 3.96 -1.94 -5.49
CA PHE A 1 4.70 -1.04 -4.57
C PHE A 1 5.65 -1.81 -3.66
N VAL A 2 5.17 -2.81 -2.92
CA VAL A 2 5.99 -3.55 -1.95
C VAL A 2 7.14 -4.29 -2.64
N GLU A 3 6.89 -4.93 -3.78
CA GLU A 3 7.93 -5.63 -4.53
C GLU A 3 9.02 -4.67 -5.04
N GLN A 4 8.62 -3.50 -5.53
CA GLN A 4 9.56 -2.47 -5.99
C GLN A 4 10.36 -1.90 -4.83
N LEU A 5 9.74 -1.74 -3.67
CA LEU A 5 10.42 -1.31 -2.45
C LEU A 5 11.47 -2.36 -2.02
N ALA A 6 11.11 -3.63 -2.07
CA ALA A 6 12.02 -4.73 -1.76
C ALA A 6 13.24 -4.72 -2.69
N ASP A 7 13.02 -4.55 -3.99
CA ASP A 7 14.11 -4.46 -4.98
C ASP A 7 15.03 -3.28 -4.70
N LYS A 8 14.46 -2.12 -4.40
CA LYS A 8 15.24 -0.91 -4.15
C LYS A 8 16.20 -1.04 -2.98
N TYR A 9 15.78 -1.74 -1.92
CA TYR A 9 16.55 -1.86 -0.68
C TYR A 9 17.16 -3.27 -0.48
N GLY A 10 17.11 -4.13 -1.48
CA GLY A 10 17.72 -5.46 -1.41
C GLY A 10 17.08 -6.38 -0.38
N ILE A 11 15.77 -6.26 -0.17
CA ILE A 11 15.03 -7.09 0.77
C ILE A 11 14.50 -8.32 0.04
N THR A 12 14.86 -9.50 0.53
CA THR A 12 14.39 -10.77 -0.04
C THR A 12 12.98 -11.07 0.45
N LEU A 13 12.06 -11.29 -0.49
CA LEU A 13 10.68 -11.69 -0.20
C LEU A 13 10.56 -13.20 -0.33
N LYS A 14 9.94 -13.84 0.66
CA LYS A 14 9.75 -15.29 0.71
C LYS A 14 8.30 -15.62 1.04
N ASN A 15 7.83 -16.77 0.54
CA ASN A 15 6.52 -17.28 0.88
C ASN A 15 6.43 -17.52 2.40
N ASP A 16 5.36 -17.01 3.00
CA ASP A 16 5.13 -17.08 4.45
C ASP A 16 3.72 -17.61 4.72
N PRO A 17 3.54 -18.95 4.64
CA PRO A 17 2.21 -19.56 4.80
C PRO A 17 1.56 -19.29 6.15
N LYS A 18 2.36 -19.07 7.18
CA LYS A 18 1.89 -18.76 8.53
C LYS A 18 1.00 -17.51 8.54
N PHE A 19 1.30 -16.54 7.66
CA PHE A 19 0.56 -15.29 7.57
C PHE A 19 -0.18 -15.14 6.25
N HIS A 20 -0.37 -16.22 5.50
CA HIS A 20 -1.09 -16.21 4.22
C HIS A 20 -0.55 -15.16 3.25
N GLY A 21 0.77 -15.06 3.13
CA GLY A 21 1.37 -14.05 2.28
C GLY A 21 2.82 -14.31 1.94
N ILE A 22 3.41 -13.31 1.33
CA ILE A 22 4.84 -13.24 1.04
C ILE A 22 5.40 -12.13 1.91
N SER A 23 6.51 -12.39 2.60
CA SER A 23 7.07 -11.42 3.53
C SER A 23 8.58 -11.32 3.42
N GLY A 24 9.12 -10.22 3.95
CA GLY A 24 10.54 -10.00 4.05
C GLY A 24 10.87 -9.04 5.19
N ARG A 25 12.10 -9.10 5.64
CA ARG A 25 12.63 -8.21 6.65
C ARG A 25 13.95 -7.63 6.15
N GLY A 26 14.14 -6.35 6.35
CA GLY A 26 15.37 -5.71 5.94
C GLY A 26 15.55 -4.35 6.60
N ASN A 27 16.51 -3.62 6.09
CA ASN A 27 16.88 -2.31 6.61
C ASN A 27 16.61 -1.24 5.55
N ILE A 28 15.90 -0.19 5.94
CA ILE A 28 15.68 0.99 5.10
C ILE A 28 16.20 2.19 5.88
N GLU A 29 17.24 2.82 5.34
CA GLU A 29 17.85 4.01 5.93
C GLU A 29 18.17 3.85 7.42
N GLY A 30 18.71 2.70 7.82
CA GLY A 30 19.06 2.40 9.20
C GLY A 30 17.93 1.86 10.07
N HIS A 31 16.73 1.70 9.54
CA HIS A 31 15.55 1.24 10.28
C HIS A 31 15.14 -0.17 9.90
N ASP A 32 14.81 -0.99 10.89
CA ASP A 32 14.28 -2.34 10.68
C ASP A 32 12.86 -2.26 10.13
N VAL A 33 12.64 -2.87 8.97
CA VAL A 33 11.37 -2.81 8.27
C VAL A 33 10.93 -4.21 7.87
N ARG A 34 9.64 -4.49 7.99
CA ARG A 34 9.01 -5.71 7.49
C ARG A 34 8.08 -5.38 6.34
N LEU A 35 8.15 -6.19 5.30
CA LEU A 35 7.30 -6.07 4.13
C LEU A 35 6.37 -7.27 4.08
N LEU A 36 5.13 -7.04 3.65
CA LEU A 36 4.10 -8.08 3.54
C LEU A 36 3.26 -7.87 2.29
N LEU A 37 3.12 -8.94 1.51
CA LEU A 37 2.20 -9.03 0.38
C LEU A 37 1.15 -10.08 0.75
N PRO A 38 -0.07 -9.70 1.15
CA PRO A 38 -1.13 -10.65 1.40
C PRO A 38 -1.46 -11.46 0.14
N MET A 39 -1.55 -12.78 0.28
CA MET A 39 -1.91 -13.70 -0.81
C MET A 39 -3.26 -14.35 -0.53
N THR A 40 -4.19 -13.53 -0.05
CA THR A 40 -5.59 -13.88 0.18
C THR A 40 -6.46 -13.20 -0.86
N TYR A 41 -7.74 -13.54 -0.92
CA TYR A 41 -8.71 -12.68 -1.58
C TYR A 41 -8.70 -11.30 -0.91
N MET A 42 -8.96 -10.25 -1.69
CA MET A 42 -8.89 -8.86 -1.20
C MET A 42 -9.76 -8.64 0.05
N ASN A 43 -10.98 -9.16 0.05
CA ASN A 43 -11.88 -9.04 1.19
C ASN A 43 -11.46 -9.82 2.45
N ARG A 44 -10.35 -10.55 2.37
CA ARG A 44 -9.76 -11.31 3.48
C ARG A 44 -8.32 -10.89 3.78
N SER A 45 -7.92 -9.71 3.36
CA SER A 45 -6.56 -9.18 3.61
C SER A 45 -6.22 -9.15 5.10
N GLY A 46 -7.21 -8.99 5.97
CA GLY A 46 -7.01 -9.05 7.42
C GLY A 46 -6.48 -10.39 7.93
N GLN A 47 -6.72 -11.49 7.22
CA GLN A 47 -6.17 -12.80 7.58
C GLN A 47 -4.64 -12.85 7.48
N SER A 48 -4.05 -11.95 6.70
CA SER A 48 -2.61 -11.82 6.58
C SER A 48 -2.08 -10.68 7.46
N VAL A 49 -2.63 -9.48 7.29
CA VAL A 49 -2.14 -8.26 7.95
C VAL A 49 -2.30 -8.32 9.47
N VAL A 50 -3.46 -8.78 9.97
CA VAL A 50 -3.76 -8.74 11.41
C VAL A 50 -2.85 -9.68 12.20
N PRO A 51 -2.74 -10.99 11.88
CA PRO A 51 -1.83 -11.88 12.60
C PRO A 51 -0.37 -11.45 12.49
N PHE A 52 0.05 -10.95 11.32
CA PHE A 52 1.41 -10.50 11.07
C PHE A 52 1.77 -9.33 11.99
N SER A 53 0.91 -8.32 12.04
CA SER A 53 1.15 -7.14 12.88
C SER A 53 1.14 -7.47 14.37
N LYS A 54 0.25 -8.36 14.80
CA LYS A 54 0.17 -8.79 16.20
C LYS A 54 1.36 -9.64 16.62
N PHE A 55 1.77 -10.56 15.77
CA PHE A 55 2.92 -11.44 16.06
C PHE A 55 4.21 -10.63 16.24
N TYR A 56 4.46 -9.65 15.39
CA TYR A 56 5.64 -8.81 15.46
C TYR A 56 5.44 -7.56 16.31
N GLN A 57 4.29 -7.43 16.99
CA GLN A 57 3.98 -6.33 17.90
C GLN A 57 4.13 -4.96 17.22
N ILE A 58 3.60 -4.84 16.00
CA ILE A 58 3.65 -3.59 15.23
C ILE A 58 2.39 -2.79 15.52
N ALA A 59 2.55 -1.59 16.08
CA ALA A 59 1.43 -0.69 16.33
C ALA A 59 0.83 -0.18 15.01
N PRO A 60 -0.48 0.12 14.96
CA PRO A 60 -1.10 0.66 13.74
C PRO A 60 -0.37 1.88 13.18
N GLU A 61 0.11 2.76 14.06
CA GLU A 61 0.85 3.98 13.67
C GLU A 61 2.18 3.68 12.97
N ALA A 62 2.68 2.45 13.06
CA ALA A 62 3.90 2.01 12.38
C ALA A 62 3.59 1.16 11.13
N ILE A 63 2.35 1.12 10.69
CA ILE A 63 1.91 0.33 9.53
C ILE A 63 1.57 1.27 8.38
N LEU A 64 2.12 0.99 7.21
CA LEU A 64 1.72 1.60 5.94
C LEU A 64 1.07 0.54 5.07
N ILE A 65 -0.15 0.79 4.62
CA ILE A 65 -0.86 -0.06 3.66
C ILE A 65 -0.95 0.68 2.34
N ALA A 66 -0.33 0.12 1.30
CA ALA A 66 -0.47 0.59 -0.06
C ALA A 66 -1.63 -0.15 -0.72
N HIS A 67 -2.56 0.58 -1.30
CA HIS A 67 -3.73 -0.01 -1.93
C HIS A 67 -4.18 0.80 -3.15
N ASP A 68 -4.89 0.13 -4.03
CA ASP A 68 -5.53 0.75 -5.18
C ASP A 68 -6.70 1.63 -4.76
N GLU A 69 -6.95 2.70 -5.53
CA GLU A 69 -8.03 3.65 -5.28
C GLU A 69 -8.78 3.95 -6.56
N LEU A 70 -10.04 3.51 -6.62
CA LEU A 70 -10.89 3.69 -7.80
C LEU A 70 -11.29 5.16 -8.00
N ASP A 71 -11.42 5.94 -6.92
CA ASP A 71 -11.90 7.31 -6.96
C ASP A 71 -10.83 8.31 -7.39
N MET A 72 -9.63 7.85 -7.66
CA MET A 72 -8.50 8.68 -8.09
C MET A 72 -8.02 8.23 -9.47
N ASN A 73 -7.68 9.19 -10.32
CA ASN A 73 -7.20 8.90 -11.67
C ASN A 73 -5.80 8.25 -11.65
N PRO A 74 -5.45 7.46 -12.68
CA PRO A 74 -4.07 6.98 -12.84
C PRO A 74 -3.06 8.14 -12.82
N GLY A 75 -2.00 7.98 -12.05
CA GLY A 75 -0.99 9.03 -11.86
C GLY A 75 -1.21 9.89 -10.64
N VAL A 76 -2.37 9.79 -9.99
CA VAL A 76 -2.64 10.46 -8.72
C VAL A 76 -2.24 9.53 -7.57
N ILE A 77 -1.52 10.06 -6.60
CA ILE A 77 -1.09 9.32 -5.42
C ILE A 77 -1.25 10.20 -4.18
N ARG A 78 -1.73 9.61 -3.09
CA ARG A 78 -1.95 10.34 -1.83
C ARG A 78 -1.57 9.49 -0.65
N LEU A 79 -0.89 10.10 0.30
CA LEU A 79 -0.62 9.52 1.62
C LEU A 79 -1.61 10.12 2.62
N LYS A 80 -2.25 9.24 3.40
CA LYS A 80 -3.25 9.61 4.40
C LYS A 80 -3.04 8.81 5.67
N THR A 81 -3.32 9.40 6.83
CA THR A 81 -3.33 8.70 8.11
C THR A 81 -4.74 8.65 8.64
N GLY A 82 -5.18 7.46 9.07
CA GLY A 82 -6.51 7.27 9.66
C GLY A 82 -7.63 7.31 8.63
N GLY A 83 -8.85 7.34 9.13
CA GLY A 83 -10.07 7.36 8.32
C GLY A 83 -10.71 5.99 8.15
N GLY A 84 -11.81 5.94 7.40
CA GLY A 84 -12.54 4.70 7.11
C GLY A 84 -11.92 3.90 5.96
N HIS A 85 -12.62 2.86 5.54
CA HIS A 85 -12.13 1.99 4.46
C HIS A 85 -12.40 2.54 3.04
N GLY A 86 -13.26 3.56 2.91
CA GLY A 86 -13.54 4.19 1.62
C GLY A 86 -14.10 3.24 0.55
N GLY A 87 -14.76 2.15 0.96
CA GLY A 87 -15.25 1.11 0.05
C GLY A 87 -14.21 0.09 -0.40
N HIS A 88 -12.95 0.22 0.01
CA HIS A 88 -11.91 -0.77 -0.32
C HIS A 88 -12.08 -2.02 0.53
N ASN A 89 -12.27 -3.19 -0.11
CA ASN A 89 -12.59 -4.43 0.59
C ASN A 89 -11.48 -4.90 1.53
N GLY A 90 -10.22 -4.70 1.15
CA GLY A 90 -9.08 -5.05 2.01
C GLY A 90 -9.07 -4.24 3.30
N LEU A 91 -9.29 -2.92 3.20
CA LEU A 91 -9.34 -2.05 4.37
C LEU A 91 -10.56 -2.35 5.23
N ARG A 92 -11.70 -2.67 4.63
CA ARG A 92 -12.91 -3.07 5.34
C ARG A 92 -12.67 -4.28 6.24
N ASP A 93 -11.83 -5.22 5.79
CA ASP A 93 -11.48 -6.41 6.55
C ASP A 93 -10.44 -6.12 7.65
N ILE A 94 -9.57 -5.15 7.46
CA ILE A 94 -8.48 -4.83 8.38
C ILE A 94 -8.92 -3.88 9.51
N VAL A 95 -9.62 -2.80 9.19
CA VAL A 95 -9.96 -1.72 10.12
C VAL A 95 -10.64 -2.22 11.41
N PRO A 96 -11.62 -3.16 11.38
CA PRO A 96 -12.25 -3.63 12.61
C PRO A 96 -11.31 -4.30 13.60
N HIS A 97 -10.17 -4.80 13.16
CA HIS A 97 -9.27 -5.59 13.98
C HIS A 97 -8.09 -4.79 14.56
N ILE A 98 -7.59 -3.81 13.84
CA ILE A 98 -6.45 -3.00 14.28
C ILE A 98 -6.78 -1.52 14.43
N GLY A 99 -8.02 -1.14 14.12
CA GLY A 99 -8.45 0.26 14.15
C GLY A 99 -8.03 1.02 12.88
N PRO A 100 -8.46 2.28 12.76
CA PRO A 100 -8.23 3.06 11.55
C PRO A 100 -6.90 3.84 11.53
N ASN A 101 -6.10 3.82 12.60
CA ASN A 101 -4.98 4.75 12.80
C ASN A 101 -3.67 4.31 12.13
N PHE A 102 -3.75 3.62 11.01
CA PHE A 102 -2.55 3.30 10.20
C PHE A 102 -2.46 4.25 9.01
N HIS A 103 -1.28 4.27 8.40
CA HIS A 103 -1.03 5.10 7.21
C HIS A 103 -1.47 4.37 5.94
N ARG A 104 -1.93 5.12 4.95
CA ARG A 104 -2.45 4.57 3.69
C ARG A 104 -1.83 5.29 2.52
N LEU A 105 -1.20 4.53 1.64
CA LEU A 105 -0.74 5.02 0.36
C LEU A 105 -1.83 4.66 -0.67
N ARG A 106 -2.58 5.68 -1.10
CA ARG A 106 -3.68 5.54 -2.05
C ARG A 106 -3.13 5.72 -3.46
N ILE A 107 -3.24 4.66 -4.26
CA ILE A 107 -2.71 4.64 -5.63
C ILE A 107 -3.89 4.67 -6.60
N GLY A 108 -4.01 5.77 -7.35
CA GLY A 108 -5.12 5.95 -8.27
C GLY A 108 -5.06 4.99 -9.44
N ILE A 109 -6.17 4.31 -9.72
CA ILE A 109 -6.31 3.42 -10.87
C ILE A 109 -7.50 3.78 -11.75
N GLY A 110 -8.35 4.74 -11.33
CA GLY A 110 -9.55 5.15 -12.03
C GLY A 110 -10.73 4.21 -11.82
N HIS A 111 -11.92 4.74 -11.98
CA HIS A 111 -13.16 3.97 -11.82
C HIS A 111 -13.73 3.59 -13.20
N PRO A 112 -14.10 2.32 -13.43
CA PRO A 112 -14.60 1.88 -14.75
C PRO A 112 -16.06 2.27 -15.03
N GLY A 113 -16.75 2.95 -14.09
CA GLY A 113 -18.10 3.47 -14.28
C GLY A 113 -19.24 2.57 -13.82
N SER A 114 -19.01 1.28 -13.59
CA SER A 114 -20.04 0.36 -13.09
C SER A 114 -19.44 -0.69 -12.15
N LYS A 115 -20.27 -1.22 -11.26
CA LYS A 115 -19.85 -2.27 -10.31
C LYS A 115 -19.38 -3.54 -11.02
N GLU A 116 -20.04 -3.91 -12.13
CA GLU A 116 -19.68 -5.11 -12.88
C GLU A 116 -18.28 -5.02 -13.49
N ARG A 117 -17.82 -3.81 -13.76
CA ARG A 117 -16.49 -3.58 -14.35
C ARG A 117 -15.40 -3.40 -13.33
N VAL A 118 -15.72 -3.14 -12.05
CA VAL A 118 -14.72 -2.85 -11.02
C VAL A 118 -13.73 -3.99 -10.86
N SER A 119 -14.22 -5.23 -10.72
CA SER A 119 -13.34 -6.39 -10.55
C SER A 119 -12.43 -6.59 -11.77
N GLY A 120 -12.96 -6.48 -12.98
CA GLY A 120 -12.19 -6.58 -14.21
C GLY A 120 -11.17 -5.44 -14.35
N HIS A 121 -11.52 -4.22 -13.92
CA HIS A 121 -10.62 -3.07 -13.95
C HIS A 121 -9.46 -3.25 -12.98
N VAL A 122 -9.73 -3.67 -11.73
CA VAL A 122 -8.69 -3.88 -10.71
C VAL A 122 -7.76 -5.03 -11.09
N LEU A 123 -8.32 -6.14 -11.59
CA LEU A 123 -7.56 -7.35 -11.92
C LEU A 123 -7.02 -7.34 -13.34
N GLY A 124 -7.53 -6.46 -14.20
CA GLY A 124 -7.11 -6.36 -15.59
C GLY A 124 -5.82 -5.58 -15.76
N LYS A 125 -5.21 -5.74 -16.95
CA LYS A 125 -4.02 -5.00 -17.33
C LYS A 125 -4.41 -3.60 -17.80
N ALA A 126 -3.81 -2.57 -17.20
CA ALA A 126 -4.04 -1.18 -17.60
C ALA A 126 -3.47 -0.90 -19.00
N PRO A 127 -4.07 0.03 -19.77
CA PRO A 127 -3.42 0.56 -20.97
C PRO A 127 -2.03 1.11 -20.65
N SER A 128 -1.11 1.00 -21.61
CA SER A 128 0.29 1.38 -21.40
C SER A 128 0.45 2.85 -20.98
N SER A 129 -0.40 3.76 -21.48
CA SER A 129 -0.38 5.17 -21.07
C SER A 129 -0.75 5.37 -19.59
N GLU A 130 -1.76 4.64 -19.12
CA GLU A 130 -2.17 4.68 -17.71
C GLU A 130 -1.14 4.00 -16.82
N GLN A 131 -0.56 2.89 -17.28
CA GLN A 131 0.49 2.19 -16.54
C GLN A 131 1.71 3.08 -16.34
N SER A 132 2.11 3.86 -17.35
CA SER A 132 3.21 4.83 -17.21
C SER A 132 2.93 5.88 -16.17
N LEU A 133 1.69 6.39 -16.12
CA LEU A 133 1.29 7.37 -15.11
C LEU A 133 1.33 6.78 -13.70
N MET A 134 0.86 5.56 -13.53
CA MET A 134 0.89 4.86 -12.25
C MET A 134 2.33 4.57 -11.81
N ASP A 135 3.16 4.13 -12.72
CA ASP A 135 4.58 3.85 -12.44
C ASP A 135 5.31 5.10 -11.97
N GLY A 136 5.06 6.24 -12.61
CA GLY A 136 5.64 7.52 -12.20
C GLY A 136 5.22 7.92 -10.79
N ALA A 137 3.95 7.76 -10.47
CA ALA A 137 3.43 8.05 -9.12
C ALA A 137 4.07 7.12 -8.07
N ILE A 138 4.16 5.83 -8.38
CA ILE A 138 4.76 4.85 -7.48
C ILE A 138 6.25 5.14 -7.27
N ASP A 139 6.99 5.46 -8.32
CA ASP A 139 8.41 5.84 -8.22
C ASP A 139 8.61 7.05 -7.32
N HIS A 140 7.73 8.05 -7.44
CA HIS A 140 7.77 9.22 -6.56
C HIS A 140 7.57 8.82 -5.10
N ALA A 141 6.55 7.99 -4.82
CA ALA A 141 6.28 7.51 -3.46
C ALA A 141 7.46 6.70 -2.89
N LEU A 142 8.05 5.82 -3.71
CA LEU A 142 9.24 5.05 -3.32
C LEU A 142 10.39 5.96 -2.88
N SER A 143 10.58 7.09 -3.55
CA SER A 143 11.64 8.05 -3.20
C SER A 143 11.41 8.73 -1.85
N LYS A 144 10.18 8.68 -1.31
CA LYS A 144 9.79 9.34 -0.05
C LYS A 144 9.60 8.36 1.12
N VAL A 145 9.74 7.06 0.89
CA VAL A 145 9.60 6.07 1.97
C VAL A 145 10.59 6.31 3.10
N LYS A 146 11.80 6.80 2.78
CA LYS A 146 12.80 7.16 3.79
C LYS A 146 12.28 8.15 4.84
N LEU A 147 11.40 9.06 4.45
CA LEU A 147 10.80 10.01 5.39
C LEU A 147 9.85 9.31 6.36
N LEU A 148 9.09 8.31 5.87
CA LEU A 148 8.18 7.55 6.71
C LEU A 148 8.93 6.72 7.75
N VAL A 149 9.99 6.01 7.35
CA VAL A 149 10.76 5.18 8.29
C VAL A 149 11.51 6.03 9.30
N GLN A 150 11.81 7.29 8.98
CA GLN A 150 12.43 8.25 9.90
C GLN A 150 11.41 8.95 10.82
N GLY A 151 10.14 8.60 10.74
CA GLY A 151 9.07 9.19 11.53
C GLY A 151 8.61 10.58 11.06
N GLN A 152 9.05 11.02 9.89
CA GLN A 152 8.70 12.34 9.33
C GLN A 152 7.43 12.25 8.48
N VAL A 153 6.33 11.79 9.08
CA VAL A 153 5.05 11.54 8.37
C VAL A 153 4.47 12.80 7.75
N PRO A 154 4.37 13.95 8.45
CA PRO A 154 3.83 15.17 7.82
C PRO A 154 4.63 15.61 6.59
N GLN A 155 5.95 15.52 6.63
CA GLN A 155 6.81 15.89 5.50
C GLN A 155 6.63 14.92 4.34
N ALA A 156 6.56 13.61 4.60
CA ALA A 156 6.27 12.60 3.59
C ALA A 156 4.93 12.87 2.93
N MET A 157 3.91 13.17 3.72
CA MET A 157 2.57 13.46 3.24
C MET A 157 2.57 14.69 2.31
N ASN A 158 3.22 15.76 2.71
CA ASN A 158 3.31 16.97 1.88
C ASN A 158 3.99 16.68 0.55
N GLN A 159 5.10 15.95 0.56
CA GLN A 159 5.87 15.68 -0.65
C GLN A 159 5.19 14.67 -1.58
N ILE A 160 4.57 13.63 -1.03
CA ILE A 160 3.84 12.64 -1.83
C ILE A 160 2.59 13.28 -2.43
N ASN A 161 1.82 14.02 -1.62
CA ASN A 161 0.55 14.59 -2.07
C ASN A 161 0.73 15.75 -3.05
N ALA A 162 1.92 16.33 -3.11
CA ALA A 162 2.24 17.38 -4.08
C ALA A 162 2.56 16.83 -5.48
N TYR A 163 2.73 15.53 -5.64
CA TYR A 163 3.09 14.93 -6.92
C TYR A 163 1.98 15.16 -7.96
N LYS A 164 2.39 15.55 -9.15
CA LYS A 164 1.52 15.69 -10.31
C LYS A 164 2.14 14.93 -11.49
N PRO A 165 1.36 14.10 -12.19
CA PRO A 165 1.88 13.43 -13.39
C PRO A 165 2.26 14.44 -14.45
N ALA A 166 3.32 14.10 -15.19
CA ALA A 166 3.82 14.93 -16.28
C ALA A 166 2.83 14.95 -17.48
#